data_2e47bbb14394bd07af55ca9f755395a4
#
_entry.id   2e47bbb14394bd07af55ca9f755395a4
#
_cell.length_a   1.000
_cell.length_b   1.000
_cell.length_c   1.000
_cell.angle_alpha   90.00
_cell.angle_beta   90.00
_cell.angle_gamma   90.00
#
_symmetry.space_group_name_H-M   'P 1'
#
loop_
_entity.id
_entity.type
_entity.pdbx_description
1 polymer ?
#
loop_
_entity_poly.entity_id
_entity_poly.type
_entity_poly.pdbx_seq_one_letter_code
_entity_poly.pdbx_strand_id
1 'polypeptide(L)'
;EYAPAGGFRAFCVLPSSEVLRNLRFSMAEPQKPLLFKRSHFTTRLPADCVYSPSHFWAQESEGEVWRVGFTKFATRMLGDMVDHDFEAKSGAAIKPGQILGWMEGFKAISDVYCFCEGEFVQANPDLAVNIALINKKPYDQGWLYEARGKLDDKCVDVHGYAAILNQTIDKMLEQQQAEKGTDIE
;
A
#
# COMPACT_ATOMS: atom_id res chain seq x y z
N GLU A 1 66.14 -17.92 22.03
CA GLU A 1 65.24 -18.82 21.28
C GLU A 1 64.02 -18.02 20.83
N TYR A 2 63.92 -17.79 19.51
CA TYR A 2 62.88 -17.01 18.86
C TYR A 2 61.78 -17.96 18.38
N ALA A 3 60.53 -17.71 18.74
CA ALA A 3 59.37 -18.35 18.13
C ALA A 3 58.74 -17.46 17.03
N PRO A 4 58.33 -18.02 15.88
CA PRO A 4 57.85 -17.19 14.75
C PRO A 4 56.35 -16.84 14.85
N ALA A 5 56.04 -15.66 14.41
CA ALA A 5 54.72 -15.09 14.30
C ALA A 5 53.85 -15.87 13.30
N GLY A 6 52.66 -16.32 13.76
CA GLY A 6 51.64 -16.94 12.92
C GLY A 6 50.85 -15.86 12.13
N GLY A 7 50.99 -15.88 10.81
CA GLY A 7 50.26 -14.99 9.92
C GLY A 7 48.78 -15.39 9.85
N PHE A 8 47.89 -14.47 10.18
CA PHE A 8 46.46 -14.56 9.88
C PHE A 8 46.24 -14.39 8.37
N ARG A 9 45.94 -15.46 7.65
CA ARG A 9 45.38 -15.38 6.30
C ARG A 9 43.88 -15.03 6.41
N ALA A 10 43.53 -13.79 6.04
CA ALA A 10 42.16 -13.42 5.83
C ALA A 10 41.60 -14.22 4.63
N PHE A 11 40.71 -15.18 4.91
CA PHE A 11 39.92 -15.85 3.88
C PHE A 11 38.86 -14.86 3.40
N CYS A 12 39.07 -14.27 2.23
CA CYS A 12 38.04 -13.51 1.51
C CYS A 12 37.04 -14.54 0.96
N VAL A 13 35.94 -14.76 1.67
CA VAL A 13 34.82 -15.58 1.18
C VAL A 13 34.05 -14.74 0.21
N LEU A 14 34.19 -14.99 -1.09
CA LEU A 14 33.33 -14.42 -2.11
C LEU A 14 31.90 -14.94 -1.88
N PRO A 15 30.88 -14.05 -1.92
CA PRO A 15 29.50 -14.48 -1.75
C PRO A 15 29.11 -15.42 -2.90
N SER A 16 28.36 -16.47 -2.57
CA SER A 16 27.88 -17.47 -3.53
C SER A 16 27.00 -16.82 -4.61
N SER A 17 26.93 -17.48 -5.78
CA SER A 17 26.12 -17.00 -6.92
C SER A 17 24.63 -16.80 -6.62
N GLU A 18 24.12 -17.36 -5.53
CA GLU A 18 22.75 -17.14 -5.04
C GLU A 18 22.59 -15.80 -4.34
N VAL A 19 23.58 -15.34 -3.55
CA VAL A 19 23.55 -14.02 -2.92
C VAL A 19 23.60 -12.93 -3.99
N LEU A 20 24.35 -13.14 -5.07
CA LEU A 20 24.39 -12.18 -6.20
C LEU A 20 23.10 -12.19 -7.06
N ARG A 21 22.35 -13.30 -7.08
CA ARG A 21 21.04 -13.35 -7.74
C ARG A 21 19.96 -12.61 -6.96
N ASN A 22 20.00 -12.65 -5.62
CA ASN A 22 19.06 -11.94 -4.76
C ASN A 22 19.35 -10.42 -4.72
N LEU A 23 20.59 -9.99 -4.94
CA LEU A 23 20.94 -8.57 -5.08
C LEU A 23 20.50 -7.94 -6.42
N ARG A 24 20.17 -8.75 -7.42
CA ARG A 24 19.66 -8.24 -8.72
C ARG A 24 18.18 -7.83 -8.70
N PHE A 25 17.41 -8.20 -7.66
CA PHE A 25 15.99 -7.85 -7.58
C PHE A 25 15.72 -6.41 -7.10
N SER A 26 16.74 -5.70 -6.60
CA SER A 26 16.60 -4.35 -6.02
C SER A 26 16.93 -3.19 -6.99
N MET A 27 17.19 -3.45 -8.29
CA MET A 27 17.52 -2.40 -9.26
C MET A 27 16.65 -2.47 -10.51
N ALA A 28 15.35 -2.74 -10.34
CA ALA A 28 14.40 -2.45 -11.40
C ALA A 28 14.32 -0.93 -11.55
N GLU A 29 14.52 -0.40 -12.76
CA GLU A 29 14.31 1.02 -13.03
C GLU A 29 12.92 1.42 -12.54
N PRO A 30 12.74 2.60 -11.92
CA PRO A 30 11.44 3.02 -11.42
C PRO A 30 10.44 3.02 -12.57
N GLN A 31 9.48 2.11 -12.49
CA GLN A 31 8.47 1.98 -13.53
C GLN A 31 7.65 3.28 -13.59
N LYS A 32 7.40 3.76 -14.81
CA LYS A 32 6.62 5.00 -15.00
C LYS A 32 5.19 4.80 -14.49
N PRO A 33 4.69 5.69 -13.61
CA PRO A 33 3.32 5.60 -13.12
C PRO A 33 2.30 5.59 -14.26
N LEU A 34 1.24 4.78 -14.13
CA LEU A 34 0.13 4.76 -15.05
C LEU A 34 -0.74 6.00 -14.85
N LEU A 35 -0.91 6.81 -15.89
CA LEU A 35 -1.88 7.91 -15.87
C LEU A 35 -3.28 7.35 -16.09
N PHE A 36 -4.10 7.38 -15.06
CA PHE A 36 -5.51 6.98 -15.12
C PHE A 36 -6.41 8.21 -15.23
N LYS A 37 -7.36 8.18 -16.17
CA LYS A 37 -8.38 9.25 -16.32
C LYS A 37 -9.73 8.64 -16.68
N ARG A 38 -10.75 8.92 -15.88
CA ARG A 38 -12.15 8.54 -16.15
C ARG A 38 -13.08 9.61 -15.62
N SER A 39 -13.96 10.15 -16.47
CA SER A 39 -14.83 11.28 -16.12
C SER A 39 -14.02 12.46 -15.54
N HIS A 40 -14.39 12.95 -14.37
CA HIS A 40 -13.70 14.03 -13.65
C HIS A 40 -12.58 13.54 -12.71
N PHE A 41 -12.28 12.24 -12.70
CA PHE A 41 -11.21 11.67 -11.88
C PHE A 41 -9.94 11.44 -12.71
N THR A 42 -8.85 12.00 -12.24
CA THR A 42 -7.51 11.79 -12.82
C THR A 42 -6.52 11.53 -11.71
N THR A 43 -5.70 10.50 -11.86
CA THR A 43 -4.64 10.15 -10.91
C THR A 43 -3.45 9.49 -11.62
N ARG A 44 -2.31 9.47 -10.94
CA ARG A 44 -1.14 8.66 -11.31
C ARG A 44 -1.06 7.49 -10.35
N LEU A 45 -1.08 6.29 -10.88
CA LEU A 45 -0.98 5.04 -10.12
C LEU A 45 0.46 4.53 -10.22
N PRO A 46 1.20 4.40 -9.10
CA PRO A 46 2.51 3.77 -9.12
C PRO A 46 2.45 2.36 -9.73
N ALA A 47 3.36 2.05 -10.64
CA ALA A 47 3.35 0.76 -11.33
C ALA A 47 4.07 -0.34 -10.54
N ASP A 48 4.83 0.03 -9.52
CA ASP A 48 5.54 -0.82 -8.57
C ASP A 48 4.73 -1.18 -7.32
N CYS A 49 3.46 -0.76 -7.29
CA CYS A 49 2.50 -1.15 -6.27
C CYS A 49 1.58 -2.28 -6.77
N VAL A 50 1.09 -3.06 -5.83
CA VAL A 50 -0.10 -3.91 -6.00
C VAL A 50 -1.30 -3.26 -5.33
N TYR A 51 -2.50 -3.62 -5.76
CA TYR A 51 -3.73 -2.93 -5.38
C TYR A 51 -4.79 -3.93 -4.96
N SER A 52 -5.53 -3.60 -3.90
CA SER A 52 -6.71 -4.36 -3.50
C SER A 52 -7.98 -3.83 -4.17
N PRO A 53 -9.00 -4.68 -4.40
CA PRO A 53 -10.32 -4.22 -4.86
C PRO A 53 -11.00 -3.21 -3.91
N SER A 54 -10.59 -3.18 -2.64
CA SER A 54 -11.07 -2.22 -1.63
C SER A 54 -10.34 -0.88 -1.64
N HIS A 55 -9.60 -0.58 -2.73
CA HIS A 55 -8.92 0.68 -2.96
C HIS A 55 -7.74 1.00 -2.02
N PHE A 56 -7.05 -0.04 -1.54
CA PHE A 56 -5.73 0.10 -0.93
C PHE A 56 -4.64 -0.21 -1.94
N TRP A 57 -3.47 0.34 -1.71
CA TRP A 57 -2.24 -0.03 -2.40
C TRP A 57 -1.28 -0.68 -1.39
N ALA A 58 -0.41 -1.57 -1.87
CA ALA A 58 0.72 -2.08 -1.13
C ALA A 58 1.99 -2.02 -1.97
N GLN A 59 3.08 -1.68 -1.32
CA GLN A 59 4.43 -1.68 -1.90
C GLN A 59 5.35 -2.46 -0.98
N GLU A 60 6.14 -3.35 -1.54
CA GLU A 60 7.16 -4.07 -0.79
C GLU A 60 8.24 -3.09 -0.32
N SER A 61 8.56 -3.14 0.96
CA SER A 61 9.61 -2.34 1.58
C SER A 61 10.90 -3.17 1.69
N GLU A 62 11.05 -3.98 2.74
CA GLU A 62 12.20 -4.85 2.95
C GLU A 62 11.72 -6.19 3.52
N GLY A 63 12.23 -7.31 2.95
CA GLY A 63 12.06 -8.64 3.55
C GLY A 63 10.60 -9.04 3.79
N GLU A 64 9.77 -9.07 2.77
CA GLU A 64 8.34 -9.41 2.83
C GLU A 64 7.49 -8.47 3.70
N VAL A 65 8.00 -7.27 4.01
CA VAL A 65 7.24 -6.21 4.67
C VAL A 65 6.55 -5.36 3.61
N TRP A 66 5.24 -5.23 3.74
CA TRP A 66 4.38 -4.46 2.86
C TRP A 66 3.95 -3.17 3.55
N ARG A 67 4.27 -2.06 2.92
CA ARG A 67 3.73 -0.75 3.29
C ARG A 67 2.42 -0.55 2.57
N VAL A 68 1.37 -0.25 3.33
CA VAL A 68 -0.02 -0.22 2.85
C VAL A 68 -0.63 1.15 3.05
N GLY A 69 -1.38 1.63 2.06
CA GLY A 69 -2.08 2.92 2.16
C GLY A 69 -3.33 3.00 1.31
N PHE A 70 -4.09 4.08 1.48
CA PHE A 70 -5.23 4.38 0.60
C PHE A 70 -4.78 4.87 -0.76
N THR A 71 -5.45 4.42 -1.81
CA THR A 71 -5.27 5.00 -3.14
C THR A 71 -5.83 6.43 -3.19
N LYS A 72 -5.40 7.21 -4.19
CA LYS A 72 -5.96 8.56 -4.41
C LYS A 72 -7.47 8.54 -4.66
N PHE A 73 -8.01 7.43 -5.15
CA PHE A 73 -9.46 7.25 -5.30
C PHE A 73 -10.13 7.16 -3.92
N ALA A 74 -9.64 6.30 -3.04
CA ALA A 74 -10.18 6.17 -1.68
C ALA A 74 -10.14 7.51 -0.91
N THR A 75 -9.00 8.22 -0.95
CA THR A 75 -8.88 9.52 -0.26
C THR A 75 -9.85 10.56 -0.81
N ARG A 76 -10.17 10.53 -2.11
CA ARG A 76 -11.16 11.42 -2.71
C ARG A 76 -12.58 11.10 -2.25
N MET A 77 -12.89 9.81 -2.08
CA MET A 77 -14.21 9.37 -1.60
C MET A 77 -14.43 9.71 -0.13
N LEU A 78 -13.41 9.55 0.70
CA LEU A 78 -13.48 9.85 2.13
C LEU A 78 -13.40 11.36 2.43
N GLY A 79 -12.79 12.15 1.55
CA GLY A 79 -12.53 13.56 1.77
C GLY A 79 -11.19 13.79 2.50
N ASP A 80 -11.02 14.99 3.07
CA ASP A 80 -9.84 15.29 3.87
C ASP A 80 -9.91 14.50 5.19
N MET A 81 -8.80 13.83 5.54
CA MET A 81 -8.73 13.00 6.74
C MET A 81 -8.72 13.86 8.00
N VAL A 82 -9.48 13.41 8.99
CA VAL A 82 -9.74 14.12 10.26
C VAL A 82 -9.16 13.37 11.43
N ASP A 83 -9.40 12.04 11.51
CA ASP A 83 -9.00 11.22 12.64
C ASP A 83 -8.79 9.75 12.22
N HIS A 84 -8.10 8.98 13.07
CA HIS A 84 -7.85 7.56 12.86
C HIS A 84 -7.47 6.86 14.14
N ASP A 85 -7.70 5.54 14.19
CA ASP A 85 -7.15 4.69 15.23
C ASP A 85 -6.85 3.28 14.68
N PHE A 86 -5.86 2.62 15.28
CA PHE A 86 -5.47 1.25 14.99
C PHE A 86 -5.61 0.39 16.24
N GLU A 87 -6.48 -0.63 16.15
CA GLU A 87 -6.67 -1.62 17.22
C GLU A 87 -5.60 -2.71 17.20
N ALA A 88 -5.04 -2.97 15.99
CA ALA A 88 -3.99 -3.96 15.82
C ALA A 88 -2.68 -3.51 16.48
N LYS A 89 -2.05 -4.43 17.22
CA LYS A 89 -0.79 -4.18 17.92
C LYS A 89 0.37 -4.83 17.16
N SER A 90 1.56 -4.23 17.26
CA SER A 90 2.79 -4.80 16.69
C SER A 90 3.00 -6.25 17.17
N GLY A 91 3.33 -7.14 16.24
CA GLY A 91 3.48 -8.57 16.46
C GLY A 91 2.17 -9.37 16.44
N ALA A 92 1.01 -8.72 16.28
CA ALA A 92 -0.26 -9.42 16.20
C ALA A 92 -0.40 -10.17 14.87
N ALA A 93 -0.87 -11.42 14.92
CA ALA A 93 -1.25 -12.17 13.74
C ALA A 93 -2.46 -11.52 13.06
N ILE A 94 -2.40 -11.35 11.75
CA ILE A 94 -3.45 -10.73 10.94
C ILE A 94 -3.78 -11.59 9.73
N LYS A 95 -5.00 -11.42 9.19
CA LYS A 95 -5.48 -12.14 8.02
C LYS A 95 -6.31 -11.24 7.09
N PRO A 96 -6.40 -11.59 5.80
CA PRO A 96 -7.21 -10.85 4.84
C PRO A 96 -8.66 -10.68 5.30
N GLY A 97 -9.19 -9.46 5.16
CA GLY A 97 -10.53 -9.08 5.57
C GLY A 97 -10.68 -8.70 7.05
N GLN A 98 -9.65 -8.86 7.87
CA GLN A 98 -9.66 -8.40 9.26
C GLN A 98 -9.63 -6.86 9.30
N ILE A 99 -10.45 -6.26 10.17
CA ILE A 99 -10.40 -4.84 10.47
C ILE A 99 -9.21 -4.61 11.41
N LEU A 100 -8.32 -3.68 11.03
CA LEU A 100 -7.13 -3.29 11.81
C LEU A 100 -7.32 -1.99 12.57
N GLY A 101 -8.34 -1.22 12.19
CA GLY A 101 -8.66 0.09 12.73
C GLY A 101 -9.67 0.80 11.84
N TRP A 102 -9.79 2.10 12.04
CA TRP A 102 -10.71 2.94 11.27
C TRP A 102 -10.06 4.28 10.88
N MET A 103 -10.64 4.92 9.90
CA MET A 103 -10.21 6.22 9.38
C MET A 103 -11.41 7.11 9.14
N GLU A 104 -11.42 8.30 9.70
CA GLU A 104 -12.46 9.31 9.49
C GLU A 104 -12.00 10.38 8.52
N GLY A 105 -12.77 10.57 7.48
CA GLY A 105 -12.66 11.70 6.56
C GLY A 105 -13.89 12.59 6.64
N PHE A 106 -13.80 13.80 6.11
CA PHE A 106 -14.90 14.78 6.11
C PHE A 106 -16.22 14.27 5.50
N LYS A 107 -16.14 13.27 4.61
CA LYS A 107 -17.30 12.75 3.89
C LYS A 107 -17.81 11.43 4.43
N ALA A 108 -16.94 10.61 5.01
CA ALA A 108 -17.29 9.27 5.47
C ALA A 108 -16.23 8.72 6.43
N ILE A 109 -16.64 7.73 7.21
CA ILE A 109 -15.76 6.87 8.00
C ILE A 109 -15.57 5.55 7.22
N SER A 110 -14.39 4.99 7.26
CA SER A 110 -14.06 3.71 6.64
C SER A 110 -13.25 2.85 7.60
N ASP A 111 -13.55 1.56 7.62
CA ASP A 111 -12.67 0.58 8.23
C ASP A 111 -11.36 0.47 7.44
N VAL A 112 -10.27 0.21 8.15
CA VAL A 112 -8.97 -0.13 7.58
C VAL A 112 -8.84 -1.64 7.57
N TYR A 113 -8.99 -2.23 6.37
CA TYR A 113 -8.92 -3.68 6.19
C TYR A 113 -7.50 -4.16 5.95
N CYS A 114 -7.22 -5.34 6.51
CA CYS A 114 -6.04 -6.12 6.18
C CYS A 114 -6.26 -6.88 4.86
N PHE A 115 -5.24 -6.93 4.01
CA PHE A 115 -5.17 -7.81 2.85
C PHE A 115 -3.82 -8.56 2.75
N CYS A 116 -3.26 -8.82 3.94
CA CYS A 116 -2.05 -9.63 4.13
C CYS A 116 -2.34 -10.73 5.16
N GLU A 117 -1.86 -11.93 4.90
CA GLU A 117 -1.82 -13.01 5.89
C GLU A 117 -0.43 -13.05 6.51
N GLY A 118 -0.34 -12.77 7.82
CA GLY A 118 0.94 -12.72 8.51
C GLY A 118 0.89 -11.93 9.81
N GLU A 119 1.70 -10.89 9.93
CA GLU A 119 1.92 -10.12 11.16
C GLU A 119 1.77 -8.62 10.90
N PHE A 120 1.06 -7.92 11.79
CA PHE A 120 1.03 -6.45 11.83
C PHE A 120 2.35 -5.93 12.40
N VAL A 121 3.05 -5.11 11.63
CA VAL A 121 4.34 -4.56 12.04
C VAL A 121 4.14 -3.27 12.85
N GLN A 122 3.50 -2.28 12.23
CA GLN A 122 3.22 -0.98 12.86
C GLN A 122 2.20 -0.15 12.07
N ALA A 123 1.54 0.77 12.75
CA ALA A 123 0.87 1.91 12.12
C ALA A 123 1.89 3.01 11.78
N ASN A 124 1.56 3.88 10.83
CA ASN A 124 2.42 4.99 10.45
C ASN A 124 2.47 6.05 11.58
N PRO A 125 3.62 6.23 12.24
CA PRO A 125 3.72 7.18 13.35
C PRO A 125 3.59 8.64 12.91
N ASP A 126 3.89 8.96 11.65
CA ASP A 126 3.81 10.32 11.13
C ASP A 126 2.38 10.84 11.04
N LEU A 127 1.38 9.93 10.96
CA LEU A 127 -0.03 10.30 10.90
C LEU A 127 -0.54 10.91 12.21
N ALA A 128 0.00 10.49 13.35
CA ALA A 128 -0.30 11.10 14.64
C ALA A 128 0.12 12.59 14.71
N VAL A 129 1.12 12.98 13.92
CA VAL A 129 1.61 14.35 13.83
C VAL A 129 0.93 15.12 12.71
N ASN A 130 0.69 14.46 11.56
CA ASN A 130 0.16 15.09 10.36
C ASN A 130 -0.69 14.13 9.53
N ILE A 131 -1.94 13.98 9.89
CA ILE A 131 -2.89 13.11 9.18
C ILE A 131 -3.12 13.53 7.71
N ALA A 132 -2.91 14.81 7.37
CA ALA A 132 -3.08 15.32 6.02
C ALA A 132 -2.10 14.70 5.00
N LEU A 133 -1.07 13.97 5.46
CA LEU A 133 -0.17 13.20 4.58
C LEU A 133 -0.93 12.19 3.74
N ILE A 134 -1.98 11.58 4.27
CA ILE A 134 -2.83 10.61 3.55
C ILE A 134 -3.42 11.23 2.27
N ASN A 135 -3.86 12.48 2.36
CA ASN A 135 -4.45 13.18 1.21
C ASN A 135 -3.38 13.77 0.27
N LYS A 136 -2.31 14.34 0.83
CA LYS A 136 -1.28 15.07 0.08
C LYS A 136 -0.26 14.16 -0.60
N LYS A 137 0.11 13.06 0.07
CA LYS A 137 1.14 12.12 -0.36
C LYS A 137 0.72 10.66 -0.19
N PRO A 138 -0.43 10.25 -0.79
CA PRO A 138 -1.05 8.94 -0.53
C PRO A 138 -0.15 7.75 -0.85
N TYR A 139 0.75 7.85 -1.83
CA TYR A 139 1.64 6.77 -2.26
C TYR A 139 3.09 6.92 -1.76
N ASP A 140 3.32 7.80 -0.79
CA ASP A 140 4.63 8.08 -0.20
C ASP A 140 4.49 8.13 1.33
N GLN A 141 4.51 9.30 1.94
CA GLN A 141 4.45 9.49 3.40
C GLN A 141 3.06 9.21 4.00
N GLY A 142 2.02 9.15 3.18
CA GLY A 142 0.63 8.90 3.61
C GLY A 142 0.24 7.42 3.69
N TRP A 143 1.20 6.51 3.85
CA TRP A 143 0.90 5.11 4.12
C TRP A 143 0.21 4.97 5.50
N LEU A 144 -0.55 3.89 5.70
CA LEU A 144 -1.37 3.67 6.89
C LEU A 144 -0.69 2.73 7.88
N TYR A 145 -0.24 1.58 7.40
CA TYR A 145 0.37 0.54 8.23
C TYR A 145 1.40 -0.28 7.44
N GLU A 146 2.23 -0.98 8.16
CA GLU A 146 3.13 -2.01 7.65
C GLU A 146 2.69 -3.39 8.16
N ALA A 147 2.74 -4.38 7.26
CA ALA A 147 2.45 -5.78 7.55
C ALA A 147 3.52 -6.68 6.93
N ARG A 148 3.87 -7.77 7.59
CA ARG A 148 4.77 -8.80 7.08
C ARG A 148 3.99 -10.04 6.72
N GLY A 149 4.24 -10.61 5.53
CA GLY A 149 3.65 -11.86 5.10
C GLY A 149 3.16 -11.85 3.66
N LYS A 150 2.24 -12.75 3.34
CA LYS A 150 1.72 -12.94 1.98
C LYS A 150 0.49 -12.06 1.74
N LEU A 151 0.46 -11.33 0.62
CA LEU A 151 -0.72 -10.58 0.18
C LEU A 151 -1.86 -11.52 -0.24
N ASP A 152 -3.10 -11.03 -0.11
CA ASP A 152 -4.32 -11.70 -0.60
C ASP A 152 -4.22 -11.92 -2.12
N ASP A 153 -4.60 -13.10 -2.58
CA ASP A 153 -4.61 -13.48 -4.00
C ASP A 153 -5.58 -12.62 -4.84
N LYS A 154 -6.46 -11.83 -4.22
CA LYS A 154 -7.33 -10.84 -4.88
C LYS A 154 -6.61 -9.55 -5.25
N CYS A 155 -5.39 -9.34 -4.76
CA CYS A 155 -4.59 -8.19 -5.14
C CYS A 155 -4.21 -8.26 -6.62
N VAL A 156 -4.22 -7.12 -7.29
CA VAL A 156 -3.95 -6.99 -8.72
C VAL A 156 -2.83 -5.98 -8.98
N ASP A 157 -2.26 -6.04 -10.17
CA ASP A 157 -1.32 -5.03 -10.64
C ASP A 157 -2.01 -3.69 -10.99
N VAL A 158 -1.25 -2.71 -11.43
CA VAL A 158 -1.74 -1.39 -11.79
C VAL A 158 -2.78 -1.41 -12.92
N HIS A 159 -2.69 -2.35 -13.87
CA HIS A 159 -3.63 -2.46 -14.97
C HIS A 159 -4.95 -3.11 -14.53
N GLY A 160 -4.87 -4.15 -13.71
CA GLY A 160 -6.03 -4.76 -13.07
C GLY A 160 -6.78 -3.75 -12.21
N TYR A 161 -6.06 -2.91 -11.45
CA TYR A 161 -6.67 -1.86 -10.65
C TYR A 161 -7.32 -0.77 -11.50
N ALA A 162 -6.71 -0.38 -12.61
CA ALA A 162 -7.33 0.57 -13.55
C ALA A 162 -8.65 0.03 -14.11
N ALA A 163 -8.76 -1.27 -14.36
CA ALA A 163 -10.02 -1.91 -14.78
C ALA A 163 -11.08 -1.86 -13.65
N ILE A 164 -10.69 -2.12 -12.39
CA ILE A 164 -11.57 -2.00 -11.22
C ILE A 164 -12.07 -0.55 -11.08
N LEU A 165 -11.20 0.45 -11.20
CA LEU A 165 -11.59 1.85 -11.15
C LEU A 165 -12.58 2.23 -12.24
N ASN A 166 -12.40 1.76 -13.47
CA ASN A 166 -13.35 2.01 -14.54
C ASN A 166 -14.75 1.51 -14.17
N GLN A 167 -14.85 0.24 -13.72
CA GLN A 167 -16.13 -0.35 -13.33
C GLN A 167 -16.77 0.38 -12.13
N THR A 168 -15.98 0.77 -11.13
CA THR A 168 -16.47 1.48 -9.95
C THR A 168 -17.00 2.85 -10.32
N ILE A 169 -16.28 3.61 -11.14
CA ILE A 169 -16.70 4.95 -11.56
C ILE A 169 -17.93 4.87 -12.47
N ASP A 170 -18.03 3.89 -13.36
CA ASP A 170 -19.19 3.71 -14.23
C ASP A 170 -20.46 3.44 -13.40
N LYS A 171 -20.40 2.54 -12.42
CA LYS A 171 -21.51 2.29 -11.50
C LYS A 171 -21.92 3.52 -10.72
N MET A 172 -20.97 4.34 -10.26
CA MET A 172 -21.28 5.59 -9.57
C MET A 172 -21.97 6.60 -10.49
N LEU A 173 -21.54 6.70 -11.75
CA LEU A 173 -22.18 7.59 -12.73
C LEU A 173 -23.61 7.15 -13.08
N GLU A 174 -23.83 5.84 -13.23
CA GLU A 174 -25.17 5.27 -13.45
C GLU A 174 -26.11 5.57 -12.27
N GLN A 175 -25.64 5.38 -11.04
CA GLN A 175 -26.42 5.71 -9.83
C GLN A 175 -26.79 7.20 -9.77
N GLN A 176 -25.83 8.10 -10.01
CA GLN A 176 -26.08 9.54 -10.05
C GLN A 176 -27.08 9.97 -11.14
N GLN A 177 -27.10 9.26 -12.27
CA GLN A 177 -28.09 9.52 -13.32
C GLN A 177 -29.49 9.03 -12.94
N ALA A 178 -29.58 7.86 -12.29
CA ALA A 178 -30.85 7.33 -11.82
C ALA A 178 -31.50 8.25 -10.76
N GLU A 179 -30.71 8.74 -9.80
CA GLU A 179 -31.18 9.67 -8.75
C GLU A 179 -31.72 10.98 -9.36
N LYS A 180 -31.03 11.56 -10.34
CA LYS A 180 -31.48 12.78 -11.03
C LYS A 180 -32.75 12.58 -11.86
N GLY A 181 -33.00 11.38 -12.34
CA GLY A 181 -34.21 11.04 -13.10
C GLY A 181 -35.45 10.92 -12.22
N THR A 182 -35.29 10.60 -10.92
CA THR A 182 -36.42 10.50 -9.97
C THR A 182 -36.85 11.82 -9.35
N ASP A 183 -36.00 12.85 -9.40
CA ASP A 183 -36.34 14.18 -8.86
C ASP A 183 -37.17 15.07 -9.84
N ILE A 184 -37.60 14.53 -11.00
CA ILE A 184 -38.29 15.27 -12.05
C ILE A 184 -39.77 14.83 -12.18
N GLU A 185 -40.27 13.89 -11.39
CA GLU A 185 -41.68 13.53 -11.25
C GLU A 185 -42.23 14.12 -9.94
#